data_2fadb217abb3daeaeb272e248009ee38
#
_entry.id   2fadb217abb3daeaeb272e248009ee38
#
_cell.length_a   1.000
_cell.length_b   1.000
_cell.length_c   1.000
_cell.angle_alpha   90.00
_cell.angle_beta   90.00
_cell.angle_gamma   90.00
#
_symmetry.space_group_name_H-M   'P 1'
#
loop_
_entity.id
_entity.type
_entity.pdbx_description
1 polymer ?
#
loop_
_entity_poly.entity_id
_entity_poly.type
_entity_poly.pdbx_seq_one_letter_code
_entity_poly.pdbx_strand_id
1 'polypeptide(L)'
;MNKTFKRVMAYVCVPLFLSIVGIVIVYFCLSPYIKSAGSTISLLTTDGETVVGDENTDLVPEDYNTEETKETQPESIPYSPDMQPKLGDGYARLICERLNMNERVGYGDRSNELDCGVGQYIGSSIFGFGKPILIAGHHETSFYPFQYIEIGDVFKVITSYGEYTYTVYDTKVADANDKSATLLDAGREVLVMYTCYPFT
;
A
#
# COMPACT_ATOMS: atom_id res chain seq x y z
N MET A 1 28.84 48.25 -29.70
CA MET A 1 28.53 47.66 -28.39
C MET A 1 29.84 47.56 -27.61
N ASN A 2 30.00 48.40 -26.54
CA ASN A 2 31.23 48.60 -25.80
C ASN A 2 31.74 47.28 -25.14
N LYS A 3 33.06 47.05 -25.22
CA LYS A 3 33.72 45.86 -24.60
C LYS A 3 33.41 45.75 -23.11
N THR A 4 33.26 46.88 -22.42
CA THR A 4 32.91 46.96 -21.00
C THR A 4 31.50 46.46 -20.73
N PHE A 5 30.51 46.81 -21.61
CA PHE A 5 29.14 46.37 -21.48
C PHE A 5 29.00 44.84 -21.66
N LYS A 6 29.76 44.24 -22.59
CA LYS A 6 29.80 42.78 -22.75
C LYS A 6 30.33 42.04 -21.52
N ARG A 7 31.36 42.63 -20.87
CA ARG A 7 31.96 42.03 -19.65
C ARG A 7 30.99 42.11 -18.48
N VAL A 8 30.37 43.27 -18.23
CA VAL A 8 29.38 43.44 -17.16
C VAL A 8 28.17 42.51 -17.37
N MET A 9 27.70 42.41 -18.59
CA MET A 9 26.59 41.51 -18.94
C MET A 9 26.94 40.03 -18.72
N ALA A 10 28.18 39.60 -19.02
CA ALA A 10 28.64 38.25 -18.75
C ALA A 10 28.72 37.95 -17.24
N TYR A 11 29.22 38.92 -16.44
CA TYR A 11 29.31 38.73 -14.99
C TYR A 11 27.97 38.65 -14.28
N VAL A 12 26.89 39.20 -14.85
CA VAL A 12 25.54 39.10 -14.33
C VAL A 12 24.79 37.90 -14.91
N CYS A 13 24.85 37.69 -16.21
CA CYS A 13 24.04 36.64 -16.87
C CYS A 13 24.58 35.22 -16.59
N VAL A 14 25.89 35.02 -16.44
CA VAL A 14 26.47 33.72 -16.18
C VAL A 14 26.06 33.16 -14.82
N PRO A 15 26.20 33.89 -13.69
CA PRO A 15 25.78 33.36 -12.38
C PRO A 15 24.27 33.21 -12.31
N LEU A 16 23.47 34.04 -12.97
CA LEU A 16 22.02 33.92 -13.03
C LEU A 16 21.59 32.66 -13.80
N PHE A 17 22.24 32.37 -14.91
CA PHE A 17 22.02 31.15 -15.68
C PHE A 17 22.40 29.91 -14.86
N LEU A 18 23.55 29.90 -14.18
CA LEU A 18 23.98 28.80 -13.33
C LEU A 18 23.02 28.59 -12.14
N SER A 19 22.52 29.69 -11.57
CA SER A 19 21.49 29.58 -10.50
C SER A 19 20.18 28.94 -11.00
N ILE A 20 19.73 29.32 -12.18
CA ILE A 20 18.52 28.69 -12.77
C ILE A 20 18.75 27.20 -13.07
N VAL A 21 19.89 26.84 -13.63
CA VAL A 21 20.25 25.44 -13.88
C VAL A 21 20.32 24.65 -12.55
N GLY A 22 20.91 25.23 -11.50
CA GLY A 22 20.94 24.63 -10.18
C GLY A 22 19.54 24.38 -9.60
N ILE A 23 18.64 25.35 -9.71
CA ILE A 23 17.26 25.21 -9.25
C ILE A 23 16.53 24.10 -10.04
N VAL A 24 16.74 24.02 -11.34
CA VAL A 24 16.13 22.96 -12.17
C VAL A 24 16.63 21.58 -11.78
N ILE A 25 17.92 21.43 -11.53
CA ILE A 25 18.50 20.15 -11.08
C ILE A 25 17.92 19.76 -9.71
N VAL A 26 17.89 20.69 -8.76
CA VAL A 26 17.29 20.46 -7.43
C VAL A 26 15.81 20.08 -7.56
N TYR A 27 15.06 20.76 -8.42
CA TYR A 27 13.64 20.42 -8.68
C TYR A 27 13.49 18.99 -9.22
N PHE A 28 14.31 18.57 -10.19
CA PHE A 28 14.25 17.20 -10.72
C PHE A 28 14.69 16.16 -9.69
N CYS A 29 15.69 16.47 -8.85
CA CYS A 29 16.12 15.57 -7.78
C CYS A 29 15.08 15.44 -6.66
N LEU A 30 14.35 16.53 -6.32
CA LEU A 30 13.32 16.51 -5.29
C LEU A 30 11.93 16.10 -5.82
N SER A 31 11.70 16.15 -7.13
CA SER A 31 10.41 15.83 -7.74
C SER A 31 9.81 14.49 -7.31
N PRO A 32 10.58 13.38 -7.21
CA PRO A 32 10.04 12.11 -6.71
C PRO A 32 9.61 12.21 -5.23
N TYR A 33 10.35 12.96 -4.41
CA TYR A 33 10.02 13.15 -2.99
C TYR A 33 8.79 14.06 -2.78
N ILE A 34 8.61 15.07 -3.63
CA ILE A 34 7.46 15.98 -3.57
C ILE A 34 6.17 15.26 -4.00
N LYS A 35 6.24 14.34 -4.97
CA LYS A 35 5.08 13.52 -5.37
C LYS A 35 4.62 12.58 -4.26
N SER A 36 5.56 12.01 -3.48
CA SER A 36 5.20 11.18 -2.33
C SER A 36 4.64 12.00 -1.17
N ALA A 37 5.12 13.22 -0.94
CA ALA A 37 4.60 14.11 0.09
C ALA A 37 3.21 14.70 -0.26
N GLY A 38 2.92 14.91 -1.54
CA GLY A 38 1.62 15.41 -2.00
C GLY A 38 0.45 14.48 -1.71
N SER A 39 0.69 13.17 -1.72
CA SER A 39 -0.33 12.17 -1.34
C SER A 39 -0.66 12.18 0.16
N THR A 40 0.29 12.59 1.00
CA THR A 40 0.11 12.68 2.45
C THR A 40 -0.64 13.97 2.85
N ILE A 41 -0.46 15.06 2.13
CA ILE A 41 -1.12 16.34 2.42
C ILE A 41 -2.59 16.34 2.02
N SER A 42 -2.98 15.62 0.96
CA SER A 42 -4.38 15.51 0.55
C SER A 42 -5.24 14.72 1.54
N LEU A 43 -4.62 13.89 2.40
CA LEU A 43 -5.31 13.15 3.47
C LEU A 43 -5.52 13.98 4.75
N LEU A 44 -4.79 15.09 4.92
CA LEU A 44 -4.93 16.00 6.08
C LEU A 44 -6.00 17.08 5.88
N THR A 45 -6.53 17.23 4.67
CA THR A 45 -7.57 18.24 4.36
C THR A 45 -8.97 17.68 4.20
N THR A 46 -9.18 16.38 4.45
CA THR A 46 -10.54 15.83 4.53
C THR A 46 -10.99 15.88 5.98
N ASP A 47 -11.84 16.84 6.30
CA ASP A 47 -12.49 16.98 7.60
C ASP A 47 -13.21 15.69 8.00
N GLY A 48 -12.68 15.02 9.02
CA GLY A 48 -13.32 13.90 9.68
C GLY A 48 -14.09 14.40 10.90
N GLU A 49 -15.39 14.30 10.89
CA GLU A 49 -16.24 14.47 12.07
C GLU A 49 -15.84 13.47 13.15
N THR A 50 -15.50 13.99 14.32
CA THR A 50 -15.22 13.21 15.52
C THR A 50 -16.53 12.71 16.12
N VAL A 51 -16.74 11.40 16.11
CA VAL A 51 -17.74 10.75 16.94
C VAL A 51 -17.05 10.33 18.25
N VAL A 52 -17.40 11.01 19.32
CA VAL A 52 -17.04 10.68 20.71
C VAL A 52 -17.87 9.47 21.11
N GLY A 53 -17.26 8.34 21.35
CA GLY A 53 -17.87 7.14 21.94
C GLY A 53 -17.37 6.95 23.35
N ASP A 54 -18.36 6.84 24.24
CA ASP A 54 -18.31 6.81 25.70
C ASP A 54 -17.61 5.54 26.23
N GLU A 55 -16.83 5.72 27.31
CA GLU A 55 -16.27 4.65 28.14
C GLU A 55 -17.37 3.89 28.87
N ASN A 56 -17.34 2.57 28.85
CA ASN A 56 -17.64 1.79 30.07
C ASN A 56 -16.98 0.41 30.06
N THR A 57 -16.16 0.25 31.09
CA THR A 57 -15.54 -0.94 31.61
C THR A 57 -16.60 -1.91 32.12
N ASP A 58 -16.48 -3.22 31.84
CA ASP A 58 -16.56 -4.28 32.87
C ASP A 58 -16.28 -5.69 32.32
N LEU A 59 -15.21 -6.26 32.86
CA LEU A 59 -14.96 -7.62 33.37
C LEU A 59 -15.58 -8.87 32.68
N VAL A 60 -14.63 -9.72 32.27
CA VAL A 60 -14.70 -11.16 31.92
C VAL A 60 -15.52 -11.99 32.97
N PRO A 61 -16.23 -13.09 32.58
CA PRO A 61 -15.56 -14.39 32.62
C PRO A 61 -15.86 -15.37 31.45
N GLU A 62 -14.95 -16.32 31.36
CA GLU A 62 -14.92 -17.53 30.54
C GLU A 62 -16.26 -18.27 30.44
N ASP A 63 -16.61 -18.64 29.20
CA ASP A 63 -17.16 -19.98 28.94
C ASP A 63 -16.89 -20.36 27.48
N TYR A 64 -16.12 -21.43 27.29
CA TYR A 64 -15.68 -21.95 26.01
C TYR A 64 -16.75 -22.90 25.47
N ASN A 65 -17.79 -22.34 24.80
CA ASN A 65 -18.69 -23.12 24.00
C ASN A 65 -18.33 -22.95 22.52
N THR A 66 -17.82 -24.05 21.97
CA THR A 66 -17.62 -24.24 20.54
C THR A 66 -18.96 -24.15 19.81
N GLU A 67 -19.35 -22.95 19.42
CA GLU A 67 -20.34 -22.78 18.37
C GLU A 67 -19.59 -22.65 17.04
N GLU A 68 -19.88 -23.59 16.15
CA GLU A 68 -19.49 -23.50 14.74
C GLU A 68 -19.97 -22.16 14.18
N THR A 69 -19.07 -21.19 14.15
CA THR A 69 -19.32 -19.92 13.45
C THR A 69 -19.41 -20.26 11.97
N LYS A 70 -20.63 -20.37 11.50
CA LYS A 70 -20.96 -20.42 10.08
C LYS A 70 -20.26 -19.23 9.42
N GLU A 71 -19.12 -19.47 8.76
CA GLU A 71 -18.48 -18.48 7.90
C GLU A 71 -19.52 -18.03 6.87
N THR A 72 -20.11 -16.87 7.14
CA THR A 72 -20.93 -16.19 6.13
C THR A 72 -19.94 -15.67 5.09
N GLN A 73 -19.78 -16.42 4.00
CA GLN A 73 -19.10 -15.90 2.82
C GLN A 73 -19.77 -14.56 2.48
N PRO A 74 -19.03 -13.47 2.36
CA PRO A 74 -19.60 -12.20 1.93
C PRO A 74 -20.27 -12.44 0.57
N GLU A 75 -21.52 -12.00 0.43
CA GLU A 75 -22.23 -12.03 -0.85
C GLU A 75 -21.33 -11.40 -1.91
N SER A 76 -21.03 -12.14 -2.97
CA SER A 76 -20.19 -11.66 -4.06
C SER A 76 -20.82 -10.39 -4.65
N ILE A 77 -20.12 -9.29 -4.55
CA ILE A 77 -20.54 -8.02 -5.15
C ILE A 77 -20.66 -8.23 -6.67
N PRO A 78 -21.75 -7.79 -7.32
CA PRO A 78 -21.86 -7.91 -8.78
C PRO A 78 -20.71 -7.11 -9.44
N TYR A 79 -19.93 -7.79 -10.26
CA TYR A 79 -18.80 -7.17 -10.96
C TYR A 79 -19.28 -6.05 -11.87
N SER A 80 -18.66 -4.88 -11.73
CA SER A 80 -18.77 -3.77 -12.68
C SER A 80 -17.40 -3.52 -13.33
N PRO A 81 -17.34 -3.26 -14.63
CA PRO A 81 -16.08 -2.95 -15.33
C PRO A 81 -15.28 -1.79 -14.71
N ASP A 82 -15.98 -0.86 -14.06
CA ASP A 82 -15.37 0.31 -13.39
C ASP A 82 -14.59 -0.07 -12.12
N MET A 83 -14.81 -1.28 -11.58
CA MET A 83 -14.09 -1.81 -10.41
C MET A 83 -12.71 -2.35 -10.80
N GLN A 84 -12.50 -2.67 -12.09
CA GLN A 84 -11.23 -3.22 -12.54
C GLN A 84 -10.16 -2.12 -12.63
N PRO A 85 -9.10 -2.16 -11.78
CA PRO A 85 -8.04 -1.18 -11.84
C PRO A 85 -7.20 -1.36 -13.11
N LYS A 86 -6.60 -0.28 -13.58
CA LYS A 86 -5.62 -0.30 -14.67
C LYS A 86 -4.22 -0.51 -14.08
N LEU A 87 -3.33 -1.06 -14.89
CA LEU A 87 -1.94 -1.27 -14.49
C LEU A 87 -1.31 0.05 -14.00
N GLY A 88 -0.74 0.01 -12.79
CA GLY A 88 -0.15 1.17 -12.11
C GLY A 88 -1.12 1.98 -11.25
N ASP A 89 -2.44 1.75 -11.36
CA ASP A 89 -3.41 2.44 -10.51
C ASP A 89 -3.24 2.05 -9.04
N GLY A 90 -3.33 3.02 -8.13
CA GLY A 90 -3.54 2.77 -6.71
C GLY A 90 -5.03 2.65 -6.45
N TYR A 91 -5.51 1.46 -6.20
CA TYR A 91 -6.94 1.21 -6.15
C TYR A 91 -7.46 0.79 -4.77
N ALA A 92 -6.53 0.50 -3.83
CA ALA A 92 -6.88 0.13 -2.47
C ALA A 92 -5.86 0.64 -1.45
N ARG A 93 -6.25 0.58 -0.17
CA ARG A 93 -5.40 0.82 1.00
C ARG A 93 -5.38 -0.42 1.87
N LEU A 94 -4.19 -0.87 2.26
CA LEU A 94 -3.96 -2.01 3.16
C LEU A 94 -3.53 -1.46 4.52
N ILE A 95 -4.31 -1.73 5.56
CA ILE A 95 -4.12 -1.19 6.90
C ILE A 95 -4.01 -2.34 7.89
N CYS A 96 -3.00 -2.30 8.77
CA CYS A 96 -2.90 -3.12 9.95
C CYS A 96 -2.49 -2.23 11.13
N GLU A 97 -3.42 -1.98 12.04
CA GLU A 97 -3.21 -1.07 13.17
C GLU A 97 -2.11 -1.57 14.12
N ARG A 98 -2.11 -2.87 14.44
CA ARG A 98 -1.10 -3.44 15.34
C ARG A 98 0.32 -3.26 14.80
N LEU A 99 0.50 -3.38 13.51
CA LEU A 99 1.78 -3.21 12.83
C LEU A 99 2.06 -1.75 12.42
N ASN A 100 1.15 -0.83 12.72
CA ASN A 100 1.20 0.57 12.27
C ASN A 100 1.42 0.69 10.75
N MET A 101 0.75 -0.17 9.98
CA MET A 101 0.83 -0.22 8.52
C MET A 101 -0.35 0.51 7.89
N ASN A 102 -0.07 1.29 6.85
CA ASN A 102 -1.07 1.96 6.04
C ASN A 102 -0.52 2.15 4.62
N GLU A 103 -0.59 1.09 3.83
CA GLU A 103 0.06 1.00 2.52
C GLU A 103 -0.92 1.22 1.37
N ARG A 104 -0.45 1.91 0.33
CA ARG A 104 -1.16 1.97 -0.95
C ARG A 104 -1.04 0.63 -1.67
N VAL A 105 -2.15 0.10 -2.19
CA VAL A 105 -2.15 -1.10 -3.04
C VAL A 105 -2.21 -0.67 -4.50
N GLY A 106 -1.13 -0.93 -5.24
CA GLY A 106 -1.05 -0.74 -6.68
C GLY A 106 -1.51 -1.98 -7.44
N TYR A 107 -2.13 -1.81 -8.60
CA TYR A 107 -2.42 -2.91 -9.51
C TYR A 107 -1.23 -3.14 -10.43
N GLY A 108 -0.49 -4.21 -10.19
CA GLY A 108 0.83 -4.54 -10.76
C GLY A 108 1.87 -4.75 -9.66
N ASP A 109 2.84 -5.61 -9.91
CA ASP A 109 3.90 -6.02 -8.99
C ASP A 109 5.31 -5.79 -9.55
N ARG A 110 5.45 -4.84 -10.47
CA ARG A 110 6.75 -4.43 -11.01
C ARG A 110 7.43 -3.44 -10.05
N SER A 111 8.71 -3.21 -10.24
CA SER A 111 9.51 -2.33 -9.37
C SER A 111 8.89 -0.95 -9.17
N ASN A 112 8.35 -0.34 -10.22
CA ASN A 112 7.74 0.99 -10.13
C ASN A 112 6.43 1.00 -9.30
N GLU A 113 5.65 -0.08 -9.29
CA GLU A 113 4.48 -0.22 -8.44
C GLU A 113 4.90 -0.46 -6.98
N LEU A 114 5.91 -1.31 -6.76
CA LEU A 114 6.45 -1.65 -5.43
C LEU A 114 7.18 -0.47 -4.76
N ASP A 115 7.79 0.43 -5.53
CA ASP A 115 8.42 1.65 -5.02
C ASP A 115 7.39 2.64 -4.42
N CYS A 116 6.11 2.48 -4.75
CA CYS A 116 5.02 3.35 -4.30
C CYS A 116 4.13 2.73 -3.20
N GLY A 117 4.49 1.58 -2.68
CA GLY A 117 3.72 0.85 -1.67
C GLY A 117 3.76 -0.66 -1.90
N VAL A 118 2.63 -1.33 -1.79
CA VAL A 118 2.51 -2.75 -2.12
C VAL A 118 1.89 -2.93 -3.50
N GLY A 119 2.30 -3.97 -4.20
CA GLY A 119 1.86 -4.27 -5.56
C GLY A 119 1.04 -5.55 -5.63
N GLN A 120 -0.08 -5.53 -6.34
CA GLN A 120 -0.87 -6.72 -6.58
C GLN A 120 -0.44 -7.42 -7.86
N TYR A 121 -0.25 -8.74 -7.78
CA TYR A 121 -0.03 -9.56 -8.97
C TYR A 121 -1.26 -9.53 -9.89
N ILE A 122 -1.07 -9.13 -11.14
CA ILE A 122 -2.16 -8.96 -12.12
C ILE A 122 -2.87 -10.26 -12.51
N GLY A 123 -2.25 -11.42 -12.26
CA GLY A 123 -2.84 -12.74 -12.45
C GLY A 123 -3.72 -13.22 -11.30
N SER A 124 -3.82 -12.44 -10.21
CA SER A 124 -4.72 -12.69 -9.09
C SER A 124 -6.01 -11.87 -9.19
N SER A 125 -7.00 -12.21 -8.35
CA SER A 125 -8.26 -11.48 -8.30
C SER A 125 -8.12 -10.14 -7.59
N ILE A 126 -9.05 -9.22 -7.79
CA ILE A 126 -9.23 -8.04 -6.95
C ILE A 126 -10.07 -8.39 -5.71
N PHE A 127 -10.05 -7.54 -4.68
CA PHE A 127 -10.70 -7.77 -3.40
C PHE A 127 -12.23 -7.95 -3.53
N GLY A 128 -12.80 -8.88 -2.76
CA GLY A 128 -14.25 -9.08 -2.66
C GLY A 128 -14.88 -9.94 -3.76
N PHE A 129 -14.09 -10.61 -4.59
CA PHE A 129 -14.60 -11.44 -5.70
C PHE A 129 -14.48 -12.95 -5.45
N GLY A 130 -14.25 -13.35 -4.20
CA GLY A 130 -14.26 -14.76 -3.80
C GLY A 130 -13.12 -15.61 -4.37
N LYS A 131 -12.04 -14.98 -4.86
CA LYS A 131 -10.88 -15.64 -5.47
C LYS A 131 -9.58 -15.18 -4.81
N PRO A 132 -8.48 -15.96 -4.92
CA PRO A 132 -7.20 -15.60 -4.33
C PRO A 132 -6.66 -14.26 -4.83
N ILE A 133 -6.06 -13.51 -3.89
CA ILE A 133 -5.40 -12.23 -4.13
C ILE A 133 -3.97 -12.36 -3.68
N LEU A 134 -3.02 -11.93 -4.50
CA LEU A 134 -1.60 -12.03 -4.23
C LEU A 134 -0.96 -10.63 -4.26
N ILE A 135 -0.34 -10.22 -3.14
CA ILE A 135 0.28 -8.90 -2.96
C ILE A 135 1.74 -9.06 -2.59
N ALA A 136 2.59 -8.30 -3.26
CA ALA A 136 4.02 -8.17 -2.99
C ALA A 136 4.35 -6.83 -2.32
N GLY A 137 5.39 -6.82 -1.52
CA GLY A 137 5.97 -5.59 -0.98
C GLY A 137 7.45 -5.78 -0.64
N HIS A 138 8.22 -4.69 -0.66
CA HIS A 138 9.62 -4.75 -0.26
C HIS A 138 9.77 -4.94 1.25
N HIS A 139 10.65 -5.86 1.67
CA HIS A 139 10.93 -6.14 3.09
C HIS A 139 11.62 -4.98 3.81
N GLU A 140 12.26 -4.09 3.08
CA GLU A 140 12.96 -2.92 3.64
C GLU A 140 12.04 -1.71 3.85
N THR A 141 10.86 -1.71 3.23
CA THR A 141 9.91 -0.58 3.25
C THR A 141 8.52 -1.02 3.65
N SER A 142 7.62 -1.22 2.69
CA SER A 142 6.18 -1.45 2.93
C SER A 142 5.91 -2.69 3.79
N PHE A 143 6.67 -3.77 3.61
CA PHE A 143 6.54 -4.99 4.40
C PHE A 143 7.64 -5.16 5.47
N TYR A 144 8.38 -4.10 5.80
CA TYR A 144 9.30 -4.11 6.95
C TYR A 144 8.61 -4.56 8.26
N PRO A 145 7.37 -4.16 8.57
CA PRO A 145 6.68 -4.62 9.78
C PRO A 145 6.36 -6.12 9.80
N PHE A 146 6.45 -6.84 8.68
CA PHE A 146 6.18 -8.28 8.63
C PHE A 146 7.13 -9.14 9.46
N GLN A 147 8.29 -8.62 9.85
CA GLN A 147 9.14 -9.28 10.84
C GLN A 147 8.46 -9.46 12.21
N TYR A 148 7.39 -8.71 12.47
CA TYR A 148 6.60 -8.75 13.70
C TYR A 148 5.18 -9.29 13.49
N ILE A 149 4.88 -9.86 12.31
CA ILE A 149 3.55 -10.39 11.99
C ILE A 149 3.24 -11.59 12.86
N GLU A 150 2.01 -11.70 13.34
CA GLU A 150 1.53 -12.78 14.18
C GLU A 150 0.22 -13.36 13.64
N ILE A 151 -0.03 -14.64 13.91
CA ILE A 151 -1.34 -15.24 13.65
C ILE A 151 -2.39 -14.51 14.50
N GLY A 152 -3.49 -14.13 13.86
CA GLY A 152 -4.53 -13.30 14.45
C GLY A 152 -4.45 -11.81 14.11
N ASP A 153 -3.37 -11.35 13.47
CA ASP A 153 -3.32 -9.98 12.96
C ASP A 153 -4.42 -9.71 11.96
N VAL A 154 -5.00 -8.52 12.06
CA VAL A 154 -6.13 -8.11 11.21
C VAL A 154 -5.66 -7.06 10.21
N PHE A 155 -5.86 -7.36 8.95
CA PHE A 155 -5.65 -6.46 7.84
C PHE A 155 -6.98 -5.97 7.28
N LYS A 156 -7.18 -4.66 7.26
CA LYS A 156 -8.31 -3.99 6.63
C LYS A 156 -7.89 -3.50 5.26
N VAL A 157 -8.69 -3.80 4.25
CA VAL A 157 -8.50 -3.31 2.89
C VAL A 157 -9.67 -2.41 2.52
N ILE A 158 -9.36 -1.18 2.13
CA ILE A 158 -10.33 -0.18 1.70
C ILE A 158 -10.17 0.04 0.21
N THR A 159 -11.24 -0.15 -0.53
CA THR A 159 -11.35 0.11 -1.98
C THR A 159 -12.42 1.15 -2.25
N SER A 160 -12.55 1.61 -3.49
CA SER A 160 -13.65 2.50 -3.90
C SER A 160 -15.03 1.83 -3.89
N TYR A 161 -15.08 0.48 -3.83
CA TYR A 161 -16.30 -0.32 -3.93
C TYR A 161 -16.61 -1.17 -2.70
N GLY A 162 -15.76 -1.14 -1.66
CA GLY A 162 -16.01 -1.84 -0.40
C GLY A 162 -14.81 -1.88 0.54
N GLU A 163 -15.09 -2.34 1.77
CA GLU A 163 -14.10 -2.62 2.80
C GLU A 163 -14.07 -4.11 3.10
N TYR A 164 -12.88 -4.67 3.23
CA TYR A 164 -12.65 -6.10 3.44
C TYR A 164 -11.71 -6.31 4.62
N THR A 165 -11.97 -7.34 5.40
CA THR A 165 -11.14 -7.68 6.55
C THR A 165 -10.57 -9.08 6.38
N TYR A 166 -9.26 -9.22 6.60
CA TYR A 166 -8.52 -10.47 6.52
C TYR A 166 -7.78 -10.69 7.82
N THR A 167 -7.88 -11.89 8.38
CA THR A 167 -7.13 -12.28 9.58
C THR A 167 -6.00 -13.22 9.18
N VAL A 168 -4.80 -12.98 9.68
CA VAL A 168 -3.64 -13.84 9.46
C VAL A 168 -3.89 -15.18 10.12
N TYR A 169 -3.91 -16.24 9.34
CA TYR A 169 -4.10 -17.61 9.84
C TYR A 169 -2.85 -18.50 9.67
N ASP A 170 -1.91 -18.09 8.82
CA ASP A 170 -0.67 -18.84 8.57
C ASP A 170 0.46 -17.90 8.17
N THR A 171 1.68 -18.23 8.57
CA THR A 171 2.92 -17.58 8.13
C THR A 171 3.97 -18.62 7.84
N LYS A 172 4.64 -18.52 6.69
CA LYS A 172 5.69 -19.47 6.31
C LYS A 172 6.80 -18.83 5.51
N VAL A 173 7.98 -19.41 5.58
CA VAL A 173 9.07 -19.17 4.63
C VAL A 173 8.96 -20.21 3.53
N ALA A 174 8.92 -19.76 2.27
CA ALA A 174 8.81 -20.61 1.10
C ALA A 174 9.98 -20.37 0.17
N ASP A 175 10.34 -21.39 -0.63
CA ASP A 175 11.28 -21.22 -1.74
C ASP A 175 10.67 -20.33 -2.83
N ALA A 176 11.48 -19.51 -3.49
CA ALA A 176 11.02 -18.60 -4.55
C ALA A 176 10.39 -19.35 -5.76
N ASN A 177 10.68 -20.63 -5.93
CA ASN A 177 10.10 -21.47 -6.98
C ASN A 177 8.86 -22.26 -6.51
N ASP A 178 8.51 -22.19 -5.23
CA ASP A 178 7.32 -22.87 -4.69
C ASP A 178 6.04 -22.13 -5.06
N LYS A 179 5.50 -22.46 -6.22
CA LYS A 179 4.24 -21.87 -6.69
C LYS A 179 3.04 -22.22 -5.80
N SER A 180 3.10 -23.32 -5.05
CA SER A 180 2.03 -23.72 -4.15
C SER A 180 1.85 -22.73 -2.99
N ALA A 181 2.91 -21.99 -2.64
CA ALA A 181 2.87 -20.96 -1.62
C ALA A 181 1.96 -19.77 -1.98
N THR A 182 1.67 -19.55 -3.27
CA THR A 182 0.83 -18.43 -3.74
C THR A 182 -0.66 -18.67 -3.52
N LEU A 183 -1.09 -19.91 -3.28
CA LEU A 183 -2.49 -20.32 -3.07
C LEU A 183 -3.45 -19.85 -4.18
N LEU A 184 -2.96 -19.58 -5.40
CA LEU A 184 -3.78 -19.09 -6.52
C LEU A 184 -4.90 -20.06 -6.92
N ASP A 185 -4.78 -21.34 -6.57
CA ASP A 185 -5.77 -22.38 -6.84
C ASP A 185 -6.67 -22.70 -5.63
N ALA A 186 -6.71 -21.84 -4.61
CA ALA A 186 -7.39 -22.12 -3.34
C ALA A 186 -8.92 -22.28 -3.46
N GLY A 187 -9.54 -21.89 -4.58
CA GLY A 187 -10.99 -22.01 -4.81
C GLY A 187 -11.86 -21.11 -3.92
N ARG A 188 -11.26 -20.29 -3.08
CA ARG A 188 -11.91 -19.30 -2.20
C ARG A 188 -11.08 -18.03 -2.13
N GLU A 189 -11.64 -16.96 -1.57
CA GLU A 189 -10.88 -15.74 -1.34
C GLU A 189 -9.85 -15.96 -0.22
N VAL A 190 -8.60 -15.71 -0.56
CA VAL A 190 -7.46 -15.73 0.35
C VAL A 190 -6.57 -14.55 -0.04
N LEU A 191 -6.17 -13.75 0.92
CA LEU A 191 -5.16 -12.72 0.73
C LEU A 191 -3.79 -13.31 1.08
N VAL A 192 -2.95 -13.48 0.08
CA VAL A 192 -1.55 -13.89 0.25
C VAL A 192 -0.66 -12.65 0.10
N MET A 193 0.11 -12.37 1.13
CA MET A 193 1.08 -11.28 1.14
C MET A 193 2.49 -11.85 1.25
N TYR A 194 3.41 -11.45 0.38
CA TYR A 194 4.76 -11.99 0.37
C TYR A 194 5.82 -10.91 0.22
N THR A 195 6.99 -11.20 0.77
CA THR A 195 8.15 -10.32 0.73
C THR A 195 9.43 -11.15 0.70
N CYS A 196 10.57 -10.51 0.48
CA CYS A 196 11.87 -11.16 0.59
C CYS A 196 12.19 -11.53 2.04
N TYR A 197 12.91 -12.65 2.22
CA TYR A 197 13.42 -13.14 3.50
C TYR A 197 14.89 -13.56 3.32
N PRO A 198 15.79 -13.42 4.33
CA PRO A 198 15.54 -12.87 5.66
C PRO A 198 15.37 -11.34 5.69
N PHE A 199 14.78 -10.82 6.77
CA PHE A 199 14.79 -9.40 7.09
C PHE A 199 16.21 -9.04 7.58
N THR A 200 16.99 -8.29 6.78
CA THR A 200 18.38 -7.90 7.08
C THR A 200 18.49 -6.40 7.30
#